data_bab7faf762a9c0240b4d8d3b1031c68c
#
_entry.id   bab7faf762a9c0240b4d8d3b1031c68c
#
_cell.length_a   1.000
_cell.length_b   1.000
_cell.length_c   1.000
_cell.angle_alpha   90.00
_cell.angle_beta   90.00
_cell.angle_gamma   90.00
#
_symmetry.space_group_name_H-M   'P 1'
#
loop_
_entity.id
_entity.type
_entity.pdbx_description
1 polymer ?
#
loop_
_entity_poly.entity_id
_entity_poly.type
_entity_poly.pdbx_seq_one_letter_code
_entity_poly.pdbx_strand_id
1 'polypeptide(L)'
;MQTGYVTRRDSSAAQGIRTVATADYRVTVRNATDSATTVDVIEERAGEWSVVKSSVPAEKLSTVRTRFRVKVPARGEAEVTYRLRIVW
;
A
#
# COMPACT_ATOMS: atom_id res chain seq x y z
N MET A 1 -8.23 -18.09 10.01
CA MET A 1 -7.26 -17.66 8.98
C MET A 1 -6.17 -16.83 9.61
N GLN A 2 -4.95 -17.14 9.28
CA GLN A 2 -3.82 -16.32 9.71
C GLN A 2 -3.26 -15.58 8.51
N THR A 3 -3.15 -14.29 8.64
CA THR A 3 -2.46 -13.46 7.67
C THR A 3 -1.45 -12.60 8.42
N GLY A 4 -0.31 -12.41 7.80
CA GLY A 4 0.70 -11.50 8.30
C GLY A 4 1.26 -10.71 7.15
N TYR A 5 1.74 -9.55 7.43
CA TYR A 5 2.34 -8.72 6.41
C TYR A 5 3.58 -8.02 6.95
N VAL A 6 4.48 -7.74 6.03
CA VAL A 6 5.67 -6.96 6.31
C VAL A 6 5.65 -5.75 5.38
N THR A 7 5.83 -4.57 5.94
CA THR A 7 5.88 -3.32 5.18
C THR A 7 7.32 -2.87 5.06
N ARG A 8 7.72 -2.56 3.85
CA ARG A 8 9.02 -1.97 3.56
C ARG A 8 8.83 -0.63 2.91
N ARG A 9 9.59 0.36 3.36
CA ARG A 9 9.40 1.74 2.96
C ARG A 9 10.72 2.37 2.52
N ASP A 10 10.71 2.93 1.32
CA ASP A 10 11.79 3.74 0.80
C ASP A 10 11.23 5.10 0.43
N SER A 11 11.94 6.16 0.70
CA SER A 11 11.48 7.50 0.39
C SER A 11 12.59 8.38 -0.16
N SER A 12 12.20 9.34 -1.00
CA SER A 12 13.07 10.39 -1.49
C SER A 12 12.35 11.71 -1.43
N ALA A 13 13.07 12.79 -1.17
CA ALA A 13 12.50 14.12 -1.05
C ALA A 13 12.99 15.03 -2.15
N ALA A 14 12.10 15.87 -2.67
CA ALA A 14 12.40 16.92 -3.61
C ALA A 14 12.53 18.25 -2.88
N GLN A 15 13.32 19.15 -3.42
CA GLN A 15 13.55 20.49 -2.89
C GLN A 15 12.60 21.48 -3.51
N GLY A 16 12.18 22.51 -2.74
CA GLY A 16 11.33 23.57 -3.23
C GLY A 16 10.72 24.37 -2.09
N ILE A 17 9.81 25.28 -2.42
CA ILE A 17 9.07 26.09 -1.44
C ILE A 17 8.18 25.16 -0.59
N ARG A 18 7.57 24.17 -1.24
CA ARG A 18 6.79 23.14 -0.59
C ARG A 18 7.61 21.86 -0.58
N THR A 19 7.54 21.12 0.48
CA THR A 19 8.19 19.84 0.55
C THR A 19 7.31 18.79 -0.13
N VAL A 20 7.89 18.12 -1.11
CA VAL A 20 7.25 17.01 -1.81
C VAL A 20 8.15 15.80 -1.66
N ALA A 21 7.58 14.72 -1.19
CA ALA A 21 8.31 13.46 -1.06
C ALA A 21 7.58 12.39 -1.83
N THR A 22 8.34 11.42 -2.35
CA THR A 22 7.77 10.17 -2.85
C THR A 22 8.21 9.06 -1.92
N ALA A 23 7.30 8.15 -1.64
CA ALA A 23 7.58 7.00 -0.80
C ALA A 23 7.11 5.74 -1.52
N ASP A 24 8.00 4.77 -1.61
CA ASP A 24 7.70 3.47 -2.19
C ASP A 24 7.45 2.47 -1.09
N TYR A 25 6.37 1.72 -1.23
CA TYR A 25 5.96 0.71 -0.27
C TYR A 25 5.86 -0.64 -0.92
N ARG A 26 6.24 -1.64 -0.18
CA ARG A 26 6.01 -3.03 -0.54
C ARG A 26 5.36 -3.70 0.65
N VAL A 27 4.19 -4.29 0.43
CA VAL A 27 3.48 -5.04 1.46
C VAL A 27 3.34 -6.47 0.98
N THR A 28 3.84 -7.40 1.77
CA THR A 28 3.71 -8.82 1.50
C THR A 28 2.66 -9.39 2.44
N VAL A 29 1.65 -10.04 1.86
CA VAL A 29 0.56 -10.67 2.60
C VAL A 29 0.68 -12.17 2.45
N ARG A 30 0.71 -12.86 3.56
CA ARG A 30 0.84 -14.31 3.59
C ARG A 30 -0.45 -14.94 4.09
N ASN A 31 -0.90 -15.96 3.37
CA ASN A 31 -2.11 -16.70 3.71
C ASN A 31 -1.72 -18.12 4.12
N ALA A 32 -1.95 -18.46 5.39
CA ALA A 32 -1.63 -19.78 5.94
C ALA A 32 -2.82 -20.74 5.89
N THR A 33 -3.92 -20.37 5.23
CA THR A 33 -5.12 -21.20 5.16
C THR A 33 -5.17 -22.02 3.87
N ASP A 34 -6.08 -22.98 3.83
CA ASP A 34 -6.30 -23.84 2.67
C ASP A 34 -7.16 -23.20 1.59
N SER A 35 -7.63 -21.99 1.81
CA SER A 35 -8.50 -21.29 0.87
C SER A 35 -7.87 -19.98 0.42
N ALA A 36 -7.96 -19.70 -0.86
CA ALA A 36 -7.60 -18.38 -1.38
C ALA A 36 -8.48 -17.32 -0.74
N THR A 37 -7.93 -16.14 -0.51
CA THR A 37 -8.66 -15.05 0.12
C THR A 37 -8.26 -13.71 -0.48
N THR A 38 -9.10 -12.71 -0.28
CA THR A 38 -8.77 -11.33 -0.64
C THR A 38 -8.52 -10.56 0.65
N VAL A 39 -7.41 -9.86 0.71
CA VAL A 39 -7.02 -9.06 1.87
C VAL A 39 -7.01 -7.60 1.46
N ASP A 40 -7.64 -6.77 2.29
CA ASP A 40 -7.62 -5.33 2.08
C ASP A 40 -6.40 -4.75 2.79
N VAL A 41 -5.53 -4.12 2.02
CA VAL A 41 -4.40 -3.37 2.53
C VAL A 41 -4.81 -1.91 2.55
N ILE A 42 -4.80 -1.31 3.73
CA ILE A 42 -5.26 0.07 3.91
C ILE A 42 -4.05 0.95 4.18
N GLU A 43 -3.89 1.97 3.35
CA GLU A 43 -2.97 3.05 3.59
C GLU A 43 -3.77 4.21 4.19
N GLU A 44 -3.42 4.61 5.39
CA GLU A 44 -4.08 5.72 6.09
C GLU A 44 -3.07 6.78 6.45
N ARG A 45 -3.34 8.01 6.05
CA ARG A 45 -2.40 9.10 6.24
C ARG A 45 -3.14 10.43 6.18
N ALA A 46 -2.86 11.31 7.13
CA ALA A 46 -3.39 12.67 7.13
C ALA A 46 -2.56 13.55 6.19
N GLY A 47 -3.16 14.65 5.74
CA GLY A 47 -2.49 15.63 4.90
C GLY A 47 -2.74 15.39 3.42
N GLU A 48 -1.97 16.06 2.58
CA GLU A 48 -2.10 15.99 1.13
C GLU A 48 -1.21 14.88 0.58
N TRP A 49 -1.82 13.90 -0.05
CA TRP A 49 -1.09 12.79 -0.65
C TRP A 49 -1.92 12.11 -1.72
N SER A 50 -1.24 11.40 -2.60
CA SER A 50 -1.89 10.65 -3.67
C SER A 50 -1.09 9.41 -4.02
N VAL A 51 -1.77 8.41 -4.59
CA VAL A 51 -1.12 7.22 -5.13
C VAL A 51 -0.70 7.55 -6.56
N VAL A 52 0.60 7.51 -6.81
CA VAL A 52 1.15 7.78 -8.13
C VAL A 52 1.10 6.53 -9.00
N LYS A 53 1.33 5.38 -8.38
CA LYS A 53 1.49 4.12 -9.07
C LYS A 53 1.23 2.99 -8.09
N SER A 54 0.64 1.90 -8.56
CA SER A 54 0.42 0.71 -7.74
C SER A 54 0.37 -0.53 -8.62
N SER A 55 0.74 -1.66 -8.04
CA SER A 55 0.70 -2.95 -8.74
C SER A 55 -0.71 -3.54 -8.81
N VAL A 56 -1.63 -3.05 -7.97
CA VAL A 56 -3.05 -3.40 -8.01
C VAL A 56 -3.85 -2.11 -8.01
N PRO A 57 -5.12 -2.12 -8.44
CA PRO A 57 -5.94 -0.92 -8.41
C PRO A 57 -6.05 -0.32 -7.01
N ALA A 58 -5.88 0.99 -6.93
CA ALA A 58 -6.03 1.76 -5.71
C ALA A 58 -7.45 2.30 -5.65
N GLU A 59 -8.13 2.11 -4.53
CA GLU A 59 -9.47 2.60 -4.31
C GLU A 59 -9.45 3.63 -3.18
N LYS A 60 -9.72 4.87 -3.52
CA LYS A 60 -9.75 5.95 -2.55
C LYS A 60 -11.06 5.89 -1.77
N LEU A 61 -10.97 5.61 -0.48
CA LEU A 61 -12.13 5.52 0.40
C LEU A 61 -12.47 6.87 1.02
N SER A 62 -11.46 7.70 1.27
CA SER A 62 -11.62 9.04 1.83
C SER A 62 -10.37 9.85 1.51
N THR A 63 -10.30 11.08 1.98
CA THR A 63 -9.11 11.94 1.80
C THR A 63 -7.88 11.40 2.53
N VAL A 64 -8.08 10.53 3.52
CA VAL A 64 -6.98 10.01 4.35
C VAL A 64 -6.79 8.50 4.20
N ARG A 65 -7.61 7.83 3.39
CA ARG A 65 -7.61 6.37 3.34
C ARG A 65 -7.75 5.84 1.93
N THR A 66 -6.86 4.91 1.54
CA THR A 66 -6.91 4.21 0.26
C THR A 66 -6.79 2.71 0.52
N ARG A 67 -7.55 1.94 -0.23
CA ARG A 67 -7.60 0.49 -0.13
C ARG A 67 -6.99 -0.16 -1.35
N PHE A 68 -6.18 -1.19 -1.12
CA PHE A 68 -5.68 -2.08 -2.16
C PHE A 68 -6.20 -3.48 -1.86
N ARG A 69 -6.95 -4.06 -2.78
CA ARG A 69 -7.43 -5.43 -2.62
C ARG A 69 -6.44 -6.39 -3.23
N VAL A 70 -5.92 -7.27 -2.39
CA VAL A 70 -4.87 -8.21 -2.79
C VAL A 70 -5.40 -9.62 -2.69
N LYS A 71 -5.39 -10.33 -3.81
CA LYS A 71 -5.77 -11.75 -3.84
C LYS A 71 -4.57 -12.58 -3.42
N VAL A 72 -4.76 -13.41 -2.40
CA VAL A 72 -3.70 -14.24 -1.85
C VAL A 72 -4.08 -15.70 -2.02
N PRO A 73 -3.27 -16.49 -2.72
CA PRO A 73 -3.59 -17.90 -2.93
C PRO A 73 -3.55 -18.69 -1.63
N ALA A 74 -4.23 -19.83 -1.63
CA ALA A 74 -4.19 -20.75 -0.50
C ALA A 74 -2.74 -21.13 -0.19
N ARG A 75 -2.37 -21.08 1.07
CA ARG A 75 -1.02 -21.42 1.57
C ARG A 75 0.11 -20.68 0.84
N GLY A 76 -0.20 -19.50 0.32
CA GLY A 76 0.74 -18.73 -0.46
C GLY A 76 0.86 -17.30 0.05
N GLU A 77 1.51 -16.50 -0.77
CA GLU A 77 1.67 -15.09 -0.47
C GLU A 77 1.46 -14.25 -1.71
N ALA A 78 1.17 -12.98 -1.51
CA ALA A 78 1.04 -12.02 -2.58
C ALA A 78 1.67 -10.71 -2.11
N GLU A 79 2.03 -9.88 -3.07
CA GLU A 79 2.71 -8.63 -2.81
C GLU A 79 1.98 -7.50 -3.51
N VAL A 80 1.86 -6.38 -2.82
CA VAL A 80 1.43 -5.14 -3.44
C VAL A 80 2.54 -4.11 -3.27
N THR A 81 2.84 -3.41 -4.36
CA THR A 81 3.79 -2.30 -4.35
C THR A 81 3.05 -1.06 -4.79
N TYR A 82 3.36 0.06 -4.17
CA TYR A 82 2.76 1.33 -4.55
C TYR A 82 3.68 2.49 -4.19
N ARG A 83 3.48 3.59 -4.91
CA ARG A 83 4.24 4.82 -4.69
C ARG A 83 3.27 5.94 -4.32
N LEU A 84 3.58 6.63 -3.26
CA LEU A 84 2.84 7.79 -2.81
C LEU A 84 3.62 9.07 -3.12
N ARG A 85 2.89 10.12 -3.46
CA ARG A 85 3.39 11.48 -3.49
C ARG A 85 2.78 12.20 -2.31
N ILE A 86 3.61 12.75 -1.47
CA ILE A 86 3.21 13.40 -0.23
C ILE A 86 3.69 14.85 -0.27
N VAL A 87 2.78 15.76 0.05
CA VAL A 87 3.06 17.20 0.03
C VAL A 87 2.77 17.78 1.40
N TRP A 88 3.69 18.57 1.91
CA TRP A 88 3.51 19.32 3.17
C TRP A 88 4.30 20.59 3.26
#